data_a00d0da1e5c136618e8721b526242355
#
_entry.id   a00d0da1e5c136618e8721b526242355
#
_cell.length_a   1.000
_cell.length_b   1.000
_cell.length_c   1.000
_cell.angle_alpha   90.00
_cell.angle_beta   90.00
_cell.angle_gamma   90.00
#
_symmetry.space_group_name_H-M   'P 1'
#
loop_
_entity.id
_entity.type
_entity.pdbx_description
1 polymer ?
#
loop_
_entity_poly.entity_id
_entity_poly.type
_entity_poly.pdbx_seq_one_letter_code
_entity_poly.pdbx_strand_id
1 'polypeptide(L)'
;GDPVEDIVHDALGSTARRAISSATNVESAANTTPSSHRLETGRVPALQAAETGATSNATDENMIETRCVVNRNGVLETTINHFFSRSGLVGVVNLTDGGTDTTGYATWDIDIMGFVQLRRKCEMFTYMRFNAEFTFVTTTENGEARPYMLQYMYVPPGAPKPTGRDAFQWQTATNPSVFVKLTDPPAQVSVPFMSPASAYQWFYDGYPTFGQHPETSNTTYGLCPNNMMGTFAVRVVSREASQLKLQTRVYMKLKHVRAWVPRPIRSQPYLLKNFPNYDSSKITNSARDRSSIKQANM
;
A
#
# COMPACT_ATOMS: atom_id res chain seq x y z
N GLY A 1 34.24 -27.08 -19.79
CA GLY A 1 33.07 -26.86 -19.00
C GLY A 1 31.85 -26.61 -19.85
N ASP A 2 30.72 -27.05 -19.41
CA ASP A 2 29.46 -26.81 -20.10
C ASP A 2 29.10 -25.31 -19.98
N PRO A 3 28.86 -24.63 -21.12
CA PRO A 3 28.51 -23.20 -21.08
C PRO A 3 27.28 -22.89 -20.22
N VAL A 4 26.39 -23.86 -20.02
CA VAL A 4 25.20 -23.70 -19.18
C VAL A 4 25.57 -23.69 -17.71
N GLU A 5 26.56 -24.49 -17.28
CA GLU A 5 27.04 -24.50 -15.90
C GLU A 5 27.71 -23.18 -15.54
N ASP A 6 28.48 -22.60 -16.45
CA ASP A 6 29.14 -21.32 -16.21
C ASP A 6 28.12 -20.16 -16.06
N ILE A 7 27.07 -20.16 -16.88
CA ILE A 7 25.99 -19.15 -16.79
C ILE A 7 25.22 -19.28 -15.45
N VAL A 8 24.93 -20.51 -15.04
CA VAL A 8 24.25 -20.77 -13.76
C VAL A 8 25.13 -20.36 -12.59
N HIS A 9 26.43 -20.64 -12.65
CA HIS A 9 27.38 -20.28 -11.61
C HIS A 9 27.52 -18.75 -11.46
N ASP A 10 27.56 -18.03 -12.57
CA ASP A 10 27.61 -16.56 -12.55
C ASP A 10 26.31 -15.95 -12.02
N ALA A 11 25.17 -16.49 -12.38
CA ALA A 11 23.87 -16.03 -11.88
C ALA A 11 23.73 -16.27 -10.38
N LEU A 12 24.15 -17.45 -9.89
CA LEU A 12 24.14 -17.76 -8.46
C LEU A 12 25.13 -16.90 -7.67
N GLY A 13 26.32 -16.65 -8.20
CA GLY A 13 27.30 -15.78 -7.58
C GLY A 13 26.81 -14.33 -7.46
N SER A 14 26.16 -13.81 -8.49
CA SER A 14 25.55 -12.48 -8.49
C SER A 14 24.42 -12.36 -7.45
N THR A 15 23.57 -13.38 -7.35
CA THR A 15 22.49 -13.40 -6.35
C THR A 15 23.04 -13.48 -4.94
N ALA A 16 24.06 -14.29 -4.69
CA ALA A 16 24.70 -14.38 -3.38
C ALA A 16 25.34 -13.06 -2.95
N ARG A 17 26.01 -12.37 -3.87
CA ARG A 17 26.59 -11.04 -3.57
C ARG A 17 25.54 -10.02 -3.22
N ARG A 18 24.42 -10.00 -3.91
CA ARG A 18 23.27 -9.13 -3.57
C ARG A 18 22.70 -9.46 -2.21
N ALA A 19 22.55 -10.73 -1.88
CA ALA A 19 22.07 -11.15 -0.58
C ALA A 19 23.02 -10.74 0.54
N ILE A 20 24.32 -10.88 0.37
CA ILE A 20 25.34 -10.46 1.34
C ILE A 20 25.34 -8.96 1.53
N SER A 21 25.29 -8.20 0.44
CA SER A 21 25.20 -6.72 0.50
C SER A 21 23.96 -6.26 1.24
N SER A 22 22.81 -6.91 0.99
CA SER A 22 21.56 -6.65 1.69
C SER A 22 21.63 -7.00 3.17
N ALA A 23 22.25 -8.13 3.50
CA ALA A 23 22.39 -8.60 4.87
C ALA A 23 23.30 -7.71 5.73
N THR A 24 24.33 -7.12 5.13
CA THR A 24 25.23 -6.18 5.82
C THR A 24 24.65 -4.78 5.95
N ASN A 25 23.56 -4.49 5.20
CA ASN A 25 22.88 -3.19 5.20
C ASN A 25 23.82 -2.00 4.90
N VAL A 26 24.84 -2.22 4.09
CA VAL A 26 25.82 -1.21 3.71
C VAL A 26 25.95 -1.17 2.20
N GLU A 27 25.79 0.01 1.62
CA GLU A 27 26.11 0.26 0.21
C GLU A 27 27.60 0.56 0.03
N SER A 28 28.14 0.15 -1.10
CA SER A 28 29.51 0.47 -1.47
C SER A 28 29.68 1.97 -1.71
N ALA A 29 30.68 2.56 -1.07
CA ALA A 29 31.07 3.95 -1.29
C ALA A 29 31.79 4.19 -2.61
N ALA A 30 32.09 3.14 -3.38
CA ALA A 30 32.86 3.25 -4.62
C ALA A 30 32.11 3.94 -5.77
N ASN A 31 30.83 4.27 -5.57
CA ASN A 31 29.97 4.85 -6.61
C ASN A 31 30.17 6.35 -6.79
N THR A 32 30.83 7.03 -5.86
CA THR A 32 31.00 8.47 -5.90
C THR A 32 32.48 8.84 -5.88
N THR A 33 33.04 9.05 -7.05
CA THR A 33 34.38 9.59 -7.22
C THR A 33 34.30 11.01 -7.78
N PRO A 34 35.26 11.87 -7.48
CA PRO A 34 35.31 13.21 -8.08
C PRO A 34 35.26 13.10 -9.61
N SER A 35 34.39 13.86 -10.22
CA SER A 35 34.30 13.92 -11.68
C SER A 35 35.51 14.62 -12.25
N SER A 36 36.14 14.02 -13.27
CA SER A 36 37.22 14.64 -14.02
C SER A 36 36.71 15.45 -15.21
N HIS A 37 35.41 15.45 -15.49
CA HIS A 37 34.84 16.24 -16.57
C HIS A 37 34.85 17.72 -16.22
N ARG A 38 35.53 18.48 -17.07
CA ARG A 38 35.74 19.90 -16.86
C ARG A 38 35.08 20.66 -18.01
N LEU A 39 34.31 21.64 -17.66
CA LEU A 39 33.77 22.60 -18.63
C LEU A 39 34.87 23.40 -19.33
N GLU A 40 36.02 23.51 -18.71
CA GLU A 40 37.23 24.17 -19.24
C GLU A 40 37.73 23.57 -20.56
N THR A 41 37.42 22.33 -20.84
CA THR A 41 37.79 21.67 -22.11
C THR A 41 36.88 22.03 -23.28
N GLY A 42 35.86 22.84 -23.06
CA GLY A 42 34.86 23.17 -24.07
C GLY A 42 33.89 22.05 -24.41
N ARG A 43 33.93 20.93 -23.67
CA ARG A 43 32.98 19.82 -23.84
C ARG A 43 31.81 19.95 -22.88
N VAL A 44 30.64 19.72 -23.42
CA VAL A 44 29.36 19.79 -22.68
C VAL A 44 28.61 18.47 -22.87
N PRO A 45 28.98 17.42 -22.12
CA PRO A 45 28.52 16.04 -22.40
C PRO A 45 27.01 15.84 -22.37
N ALA A 46 26.30 16.67 -21.61
CA ALA A 46 24.83 16.56 -21.50
C ALA A 46 24.08 17.37 -22.56
N LEU A 47 24.75 18.27 -23.24
CA LEU A 47 24.12 19.05 -24.29
C LEU A 47 24.21 18.29 -25.62
N GLN A 48 23.10 18.11 -26.26
CA GLN A 48 23.00 17.38 -27.52
C GLN A 48 22.36 18.25 -28.57
N ALA A 49 22.85 18.12 -29.79
CA ALA A 49 22.17 18.67 -30.97
C ALA A 49 21.61 17.48 -31.79
N ALA A 50 20.31 17.44 -31.97
CA ALA A 50 19.64 16.35 -32.70
C ALA A 50 20.11 16.26 -34.16
N GLU A 51 20.56 17.35 -34.74
CA GLU A 51 21.04 17.44 -36.10
C GLU A 51 22.32 16.61 -36.33
N THR A 52 23.05 16.31 -35.28
CA THR A 52 24.27 15.50 -35.41
C THR A 52 23.99 14.00 -35.54
N GLY A 53 22.77 13.54 -35.22
CA GLY A 53 22.43 12.14 -35.18
C GLY A 53 23.12 11.35 -34.07
N ALA A 54 23.84 12.00 -33.19
CA ALA A 54 24.59 11.38 -32.11
C ALA A 54 23.72 11.25 -30.84
N THR A 55 23.88 10.12 -30.15
CA THR A 55 23.25 9.89 -28.83
C THR A 55 24.26 10.26 -27.74
N SER A 56 23.77 10.89 -26.66
CA SER A 56 24.63 11.20 -25.54
C SER A 56 24.92 9.95 -24.71
N ASN A 57 26.19 9.79 -24.35
CA ASN A 57 26.64 8.83 -23.36
C ASN A 57 26.93 9.50 -22.00
N ALA A 58 26.54 10.77 -21.85
CA ALA A 58 26.77 11.51 -20.62
C ALA A 58 25.85 11.01 -19.50
N THR A 59 26.44 10.85 -18.32
CA THR A 59 25.71 10.60 -17.07
C THR A 59 25.80 11.85 -16.20
N ASP A 60 24.99 11.92 -15.15
CA ASP A 60 25.06 13.04 -14.19
C ASP A 60 26.48 13.20 -13.60
N GLU A 61 27.18 12.09 -13.43
CA GLU A 61 28.57 12.07 -12.94
C GLU A 61 29.56 12.81 -13.86
N ASN A 62 29.26 12.86 -15.15
CA ASN A 62 30.08 13.55 -16.14
C ASN A 62 29.89 15.07 -16.14
N MET A 63 28.82 15.55 -15.49
CA MET A 63 28.40 16.95 -15.50
C MET A 63 28.71 17.67 -14.20
N ILE A 64 28.75 16.93 -13.11
CA ILE A 64 28.81 17.44 -11.77
C ILE A 64 30.13 16.95 -11.12
N GLU A 65 30.86 17.86 -10.51
CA GLU A 65 31.98 17.46 -9.69
C GLU A 65 31.45 16.74 -8.43
N THR A 66 31.81 15.48 -8.26
CA THR A 66 31.36 14.65 -7.16
C THR A 66 32.52 14.28 -6.26
N ARG A 67 32.19 13.96 -5.02
CA ARG A 67 33.16 13.43 -4.06
C ARG A 67 32.79 12.05 -3.61
N CYS A 68 33.72 11.27 -3.13
CA CYS A 68 33.46 9.98 -2.52
C CYS A 68 32.76 10.19 -1.17
N VAL A 69 31.59 9.58 -1.01
CA VAL A 69 30.80 9.61 0.23
C VAL A 69 30.48 8.19 0.64
N VAL A 70 30.73 7.87 1.91
CA VAL A 70 30.34 6.57 2.46
C VAL A 70 28.84 6.58 2.75
N ASN A 71 28.11 5.71 2.06
CA ASN A 71 26.69 5.52 2.29
C ASN A 71 26.50 4.35 3.26
N ARG A 72 25.90 4.63 4.42
CA ARG A 72 25.63 3.64 5.45
C ARG A 72 24.18 3.13 5.47
N ASN A 73 23.36 3.62 4.56
CA ASN A 73 21.99 3.18 4.40
C ASN A 73 21.95 1.84 3.69
N GLY A 74 21.03 0.97 4.11
CA GLY A 74 20.88 -0.33 3.48
C GLY A 74 20.21 -0.26 2.11
N VAL A 75 20.61 -1.16 1.22
CA VAL A 75 20.02 -1.26 -0.12
C VAL A 75 18.53 -1.58 -0.06
N LEU A 76 18.09 -2.37 0.92
CA LEU A 76 16.67 -2.72 1.09
C LEU A 76 15.77 -1.52 1.35
N GLU A 77 16.30 -0.45 1.95
CA GLU A 77 15.53 0.77 2.23
C GLU A 77 15.11 1.52 0.97
N THR A 78 15.75 1.25 -0.15
CA THR A 78 15.45 1.88 -1.43
C THR A 78 14.43 1.08 -2.25
N THR A 79 13.98 -0.07 -1.77
CA THR A 79 13.05 -0.93 -2.51
C THR A 79 11.61 -0.52 -2.30
N ILE A 80 10.76 -0.85 -3.27
CA ILE A 80 9.32 -0.65 -3.16
C ILE A 80 8.70 -1.49 -2.03
N ASN A 81 9.25 -2.66 -1.76
CA ASN A 81 8.80 -3.49 -0.65
C ASN A 81 9.01 -2.78 0.69
N HIS A 82 10.16 -2.16 0.88
CA HIS A 82 10.42 -1.41 2.09
C HIS A 82 9.52 -0.18 2.22
N PHE A 83 9.26 0.51 1.12
CA PHE A 83 8.36 1.66 1.09
C PHE A 83 6.95 1.31 1.56
N PHE A 84 6.44 0.14 1.19
CA PHE A 84 5.12 -0.34 1.57
C PHE A 84 5.09 -1.23 2.82
N SER A 85 6.22 -1.58 3.39
CA SER A 85 6.30 -2.49 4.55
C SER A 85 6.06 -1.80 5.89
N ARG A 86 5.18 -0.81 5.91
CA ARG A 86 4.78 -0.09 7.12
C ARG A 86 3.28 -0.18 7.28
N SER A 87 2.85 -0.49 8.50
CA SER A 87 1.42 -0.57 8.81
C SER A 87 0.78 0.81 8.78
N GLY A 88 -0.31 0.93 8.05
CA GLY A 88 -1.15 2.11 7.99
C GLY A 88 -2.58 1.78 8.38
N LEU A 89 -3.27 2.74 8.99
CA LEU A 89 -4.68 2.58 9.33
C LEU A 89 -5.51 2.53 8.05
N VAL A 90 -6.36 1.52 7.92
CA VAL A 90 -7.22 1.32 6.75
C VAL A 90 -8.70 1.18 7.10
N GLY A 91 -9.03 0.96 8.37
CA GLY A 91 -10.42 0.83 8.77
C GLY A 91 -10.63 1.02 10.25
N VAL A 92 -11.83 1.45 10.58
CA VAL A 92 -12.32 1.54 11.97
C VAL A 92 -13.72 0.96 11.98
N VAL A 93 -13.95 -0.04 12.81
CA VAL A 93 -15.26 -0.67 12.98
C VAL A 93 -15.68 -0.62 14.43
N ASN A 94 -16.95 -0.35 14.65
CA ASN A 94 -17.53 -0.22 15.98
C ASN A 94 -18.51 -1.35 16.25
N LEU A 95 -18.41 -1.94 17.44
CA LEU A 95 -19.40 -2.84 17.99
C LEU A 95 -20.10 -2.08 19.13
N THR A 96 -21.33 -1.68 18.91
CA THR A 96 -22.02 -0.76 19.86
C THR A 96 -22.52 -1.46 21.11
N ASP A 97 -22.78 -2.75 21.06
CA ASP A 97 -23.15 -3.58 22.22
C ASP A 97 -22.73 -5.01 21.93
N GLY A 98 -21.69 -5.46 22.58
CA GLY A 98 -21.12 -6.81 22.37
C GLY A 98 -22.04 -7.95 22.77
N GLY A 99 -23.08 -7.67 23.58
CA GLY A 99 -24.00 -8.67 24.08
C GLY A 99 -25.23 -8.94 23.21
N THR A 100 -25.48 -8.13 22.17
CA THR A 100 -26.68 -8.28 21.33
C THR A 100 -26.39 -8.93 19.99
N ASP A 101 -27.39 -9.62 19.43
CA ASP A 101 -27.25 -10.27 18.13
C ASP A 101 -27.17 -9.28 16.96
N THR A 102 -27.79 -8.11 17.10
CA THR A 102 -27.85 -7.11 16.04
C THR A 102 -26.67 -6.14 16.01
N THR A 103 -26.03 -5.91 17.15
CA THR A 103 -24.98 -4.90 17.32
C THR A 103 -23.65 -5.47 17.85
N GLY A 104 -23.66 -6.71 18.33
CA GLY A 104 -22.49 -7.37 18.92
C GLY A 104 -21.48 -7.91 17.91
N TYR A 105 -21.60 -7.54 16.66
CA TYR A 105 -20.69 -7.91 15.58
C TYR A 105 -20.52 -6.75 14.61
N ALA A 106 -19.48 -6.82 13.82
CA ALA A 106 -19.26 -5.88 12.74
C ALA A 106 -18.58 -6.57 11.56
N THR A 107 -18.80 -6.05 10.37
CA THR A 107 -18.13 -6.48 9.16
C THR A 107 -17.41 -5.30 8.53
N TRP A 108 -16.26 -5.56 7.95
CA TRP A 108 -15.49 -4.54 7.26
C TRP A 108 -14.98 -5.10 5.93
N ASP A 109 -15.45 -4.53 4.83
CA ASP A 109 -14.95 -4.87 3.51
C ASP A 109 -13.53 -4.34 3.36
N ILE A 110 -12.61 -5.20 2.97
CA ILE A 110 -11.20 -4.84 2.86
C ILE A 110 -11.05 -3.79 1.77
N ASP A 111 -10.61 -2.60 2.16
CA ASP A 111 -10.47 -1.45 1.28
C ASP A 111 -9.41 -0.51 1.83
N ILE A 112 -8.52 -0.05 0.97
CA ILE A 112 -7.47 0.91 1.33
C ILE A 112 -7.89 2.36 1.11
N MET A 113 -9.04 2.59 0.47
CA MET A 113 -9.45 3.92 0.00
C MET A 113 -10.07 4.79 1.09
N GLY A 114 -10.37 4.22 2.26
CA GLY A 114 -11.01 4.96 3.36
C GLY A 114 -10.08 5.91 4.11
N PHE A 115 -8.78 5.69 4.05
CA PHE A 115 -7.77 6.50 4.74
C PHE A 115 -6.69 6.93 3.77
N VAL A 116 -6.39 8.20 3.79
CA VAL A 116 -5.60 8.85 2.73
C VAL A 116 -4.13 8.49 2.72
N GLN A 117 -3.57 8.09 3.84
CA GLN A 117 -2.12 7.83 3.95
C GLN A 117 -1.68 6.69 3.04
N LEU A 118 -2.29 5.52 3.17
CA LEU A 118 -1.96 4.37 2.32
C LEU A 118 -2.48 4.56 0.90
N ARG A 119 -3.67 5.14 0.74
CA ARG A 119 -4.26 5.43 -0.56
C ARG A 119 -3.33 6.24 -1.45
N ARG A 120 -2.76 7.32 -0.92
CA ARG A 120 -1.85 8.16 -1.69
C ARG A 120 -0.60 7.42 -2.14
N LYS A 121 -0.03 6.58 -1.27
CA LYS A 121 1.12 5.75 -1.61
C LYS A 121 0.79 4.75 -2.72
N CYS A 122 -0.32 4.07 -2.63
CA CYS A 122 -0.76 3.10 -3.62
C CYS A 122 -1.11 3.75 -4.96
N GLU A 123 -1.69 4.93 -4.94
CA GLU A 123 -2.09 5.66 -6.15
C GLU A 123 -0.93 6.28 -6.92
N MET A 124 0.31 6.13 -6.44
CA MET A 124 1.49 6.41 -7.24
C MET A 124 1.66 5.42 -8.40
N PHE A 125 0.93 4.31 -8.37
CA PHE A 125 0.97 3.27 -9.39
C PHE A 125 -0.43 2.96 -9.89
N THR A 126 -0.52 2.54 -11.15
CA THR A 126 -1.79 2.16 -11.76
C THR A 126 -2.21 0.75 -11.35
N TYR A 127 -1.27 -0.18 -11.35
CA TYR A 127 -1.51 -1.58 -11.03
C TYR A 127 -0.58 -2.00 -9.90
N MET A 128 -1.11 -2.80 -8.98
CA MET A 128 -0.33 -3.35 -7.88
C MET A 128 -0.73 -4.79 -7.58
N ARG A 129 0.26 -5.55 -7.15
CA ARG A 129 0.08 -6.92 -6.65
C ARG A 129 0.83 -7.05 -5.34
N PHE A 130 0.17 -7.54 -4.30
CA PHE A 130 0.78 -7.69 -2.99
C PHE A 130 0.03 -8.70 -2.13
N ASN A 131 0.70 -9.19 -1.12
CA ASN A 131 0.09 -9.87 0.01
C ASN A 131 -0.11 -8.85 1.15
N ALA A 132 -1.18 -8.98 1.88
CA ALA A 132 -1.52 -8.04 2.95
C ALA A 132 -1.37 -8.70 4.33
N GLU A 133 -0.80 -7.97 5.27
CA GLU A 133 -0.79 -8.33 6.68
C GLU A 133 -1.67 -7.33 7.44
N PHE A 134 -2.68 -7.85 8.12
CA PHE A 134 -3.61 -7.05 8.89
C PHE A 134 -3.31 -7.19 10.38
N THR A 135 -3.38 -6.08 11.08
CA THR A 135 -3.30 -6.03 12.54
C THR A 135 -4.59 -5.41 13.06
N PHE A 136 -5.25 -6.13 13.96
CA PHE A 136 -6.50 -5.68 14.58
C PHE A 136 -6.22 -5.21 16.01
N VAL A 137 -6.50 -3.95 16.26
CA VAL A 137 -6.38 -3.36 17.60
C VAL A 137 -7.79 -3.06 18.10
N THR A 138 -8.26 -3.86 19.04
CA THR A 138 -9.59 -3.71 19.61
C THR A 138 -9.48 -3.10 20.99
N THR A 139 -10.21 -2.03 21.22
CA THR A 139 -10.26 -1.30 22.50
C THR A 139 -11.69 -1.16 22.96
N THR A 140 -11.87 -1.04 24.28
CA THR A 140 -13.15 -0.72 24.86
C THR A 140 -13.31 0.78 25.04
N GLU A 141 -14.53 1.30 24.95
CA GLU A 141 -14.82 2.71 25.14
C GLU A 141 -14.47 3.18 26.55
N ASN A 142 -14.63 2.29 27.54
CA ASN A 142 -14.41 2.62 28.95
C ASN A 142 -12.99 2.27 29.45
N GLY A 143 -12.13 1.78 28.59
CA GLY A 143 -10.80 1.31 28.97
C GLY A 143 -10.79 0.05 29.84
N GLU A 144 -11.91 -0.67 29.93
CA GLU A 144 -11.99 -1.93 30.68
C GLU A 144 -11.24 -3.03 29.96
N ALA A 145 -10.21 -3.55 30.59
CA ALA A 145 -9.43 -4.68 30.09
C ALA A 145 -9.93 -5.97 30.72
N ARG A 146 -11.03 -6.52 30.20
CA ARG A 146 -11.53 -7.84 30.60
C ARG A 146 -11.19 -8.88 29.54
N PRO A 147 -10.97 -10.14 29.90
CA PRO A 147 -10.55 -11.19 28.96
C PRO A 147 -11.72 -11.72 28.11
N TYR A 148 -12.52 -10.85 27.53
CA TYR A 148 -13.55 -11.27 26.60
C TYR A 148 -12.92 -11.86 25.34
N MET A 149 -13.51 -12.96 24.86
CA MET A 149 -13.04 -13.65 23.66
C MET A 149 -13.63 -12.98 22.43
N LEU A 150 -12.75 -12.61 21.49
CA LEU A 150 -13.13 -12.07 20.19
C LEU A 150 -12.83 -13.10 19.10
N GLN A 151 -13.69 -13.15 18.11
CA GLN A 151 -13.46 -13.92 16.89
C GLN A 151 -13.30 -12.95 15.72
N TYR A 152 -12.18 -13.06 15.01
CA TYR A 152 -11.96 -12.41 13.73
C TYR A 152 -12.03 -13.46 12.65
N MET A 153 -12.99 -13.34 11.75
CA MET A 153 -13.19 -14.29 10.66
C MET A 153 -12.94 -13.58 9.33
N TYR A 154 -12.20 -14.22 8.47
CA TYR A 154 -12.03 -13.76 7.09
C TYR A 154 -13.08 -14.42 6.20
N VAL A 155 -13.84 -13.60 5.49
CA VAL A 155 -14.84 -14.02 4.53
C VAL A 155 -14.31 -13.75 3.13
N PRO A 156 -14.05 -14.79 2.32
CA PRO A 156 -13.57 -14.61 0.95
C PRO A 156 -14.55 -13.81 0.09
N PRO A 157 -14.10 -13.19 -1.01
CA PRO A 157 -15.00 -12.46 -1.90
C PRO A 157 -16.15 -13.34 -2.39
N GLY A 158 -17.36 -12.83 -2.31
CA GLY A 158 -18.56 -13.53 -2.75
C GLY A 158 -19.15 -14.54 -1.77
N ALA A 159 -18.49 -14.83 -0.66
CA ALA A 159 -19.04 -15.69 0.40
C ALA A 159 -20.04 -14.92 1.28
N PRO A 160 -21.02 -15.60 1.88
CA PRO A 160 -21.99 -14.95 2.73
C PRO A 160 -21.35 -14.40 4.00
N LYS A 161 -21.67 -13.15 4.30
CA LYS A 161 -21.24 -12.47 5.52
C LYS A 161 -22.15 -12.83 6.67
N PRO A 162 -21.68 -12.81 7.93
CA PRO A 162 -22.54 -12.97 9.08
C PRO A 162 -23.66 -11.92 9.11
N THR A 163 -24.85 -12.36 9.45
CA THR A 163 -26.04 -11.51 9.55
C THR A 163 -26.40 -11.16 11.00
N GLY A 164 -25.70 -11.71 11.95
CA GLY A 164 -25.86 -11.45 13.36
C GLY A 164 -24.68 -11.98 14.15
N ARG A 165 -24.63 -11.68 15.46
CA ARG A 165 -23.55 -12.16 16.33
C ARG A 165 -23.54 -13.68 16.47
N ASP A 166 -24.71 -14.30 16.51
CA ASP A 166 -24.88 -15.76 16.68
C ASP A 166 -25.31 -16.45 15.38
N ALA A 167 -25.10 -15.81 14.23
CA ALA A 167 -25.45 -16.38 12.93
C ALA A 167 -24.59 -17.61 12.59
N PHE A 168 -25.15 -18.52 11.77
CA PHE A 168 -24.44 -19.74 11.40
C PHE A 168 -23.19 -19.49 10.55
N GLN A 169 -23.11 -18.36 9.87
CA GLN A 169 -21.95 -18.03 9.03
C GLN A 169 -20.64 -18.00 9.81
N TRP A 170 -20.69 -17.76 11.12
CA TRP A 170 -19.49 -17.81 11.98
C TRP A 170 -18.90 -19.21 12.12
N GLN A 171 -19.64 -20.23 11.73
CA GLN A 171 -19.23 -21.63 11.77
C GLN A 171 -18.75 -22.16 10.41
N THR A 172 -18.65 -21.32 9.41
CA THR A 172 -18.26 -21.73 8.06
C THR A 172 -16.83 -22.30 8.05
N ALA A 173 -16.70 -23.56 7.70
CA ALA A 173 -15.43 -24.28 7.80
C ALA A 173 -14.36 -23.76 6.85
N THR A 174 -14.76 -23.13 5.75
CA THR A 174 -13.84 -22.58 4.75
C THR A 174 -13.38 -21.16 5.07
N ASN A 175 -13.96 -20.54 6.09
CA ASN A 175 -13.57 -19.19 6.52
C ASN A 175 -12.58 -19.28 7.68
N PRO A 176 -11.31 -18.89 7.50
CA PRO A 176 -10.36 -18.95 8.59
C PRO A 176 -10.71 -17.93 9.68
N SER A 177 -10.58 -18.34 10.93
CA SER A 177 -10.86 -17.51 12.09
C SER A 177 -9.68 -17.50 13.04
N VAL A 178 -9.48 -16.36 13.71
CA VAL A 178 -8.54 -16.20 14.81
C VAL A 178 -9.31 -15.80 16.05
N PHE A 179 -9.04 -16.48 17.16
CA PHE A 179 -9.65 -16.21 18.45
C PHE A 179 -8.62 -15.58 19.37
N VAL A 180 -8.92 -14.40 19.87
CA VAL A 180 -8.04 -13.66 20.79
C VAL A 180 -8.85 -13.10 21.95
N LYS A 181 -8.23 -13.01 23.10
CA LYS A 181 -8.80 -12.28 24.24
C LYS A 181 -8.57 -10.78 24.05
N LEU A 182 -9.46 -9.99 24.60
CA LEU A 182 -9.33 -8.53 24.55
C LEU A 182 -8.04 -8.04 25.25
N THR A 183 -7.53 -8.80 26.20
CA THR A 183 -6.28 -8.52 26.92
C THR A 183 -5.03 -9.02 26.22
N ASP A 184 -5.16 -9.81 25.15
CA ASP A 184 -4.03 -10.31 24.39
C ASP A 184 -3.40 -9.21 23.52
N PRO A 185 -2.16 -9.39 23.05
CA PRO A 185 -1.59 -8.53 22.02
C PRO A 185 -2.47 -8.48 20.78
N PRO A 186 -2.36 -7.42 19.97
CA PRO A 186 -3.15 -7.29 18.74
C PRO A 186 -3.02 -8.51 17.84
N ALA A 187 -4.14 -8.97 17.28
CA ALA A 187 -4.14 -10.09 16.35
C ALA A 187 -3.57 -9.69 15.00
N GLN A 188 -2.73 -10.55 14.44
CA GLN A 188 -2.19 -10.37 13.09
C GLN A 188 -2.61 -11.52 12.20
N VAL A 189 -3.07 -11.20 11.00
CA VAL A 189 -3.44 -12.17 9.98
C VAL A 189 -2.85 -11.77 8.64
N SER A 190 -2.51 -12.77 7.83
CA SER A 190 -2.00 -12.54 6.48
C SER A 190 -3.01 -13.00 5.45
N VAL A 191 -3.27 -12.17 4.45
CA VAL A 191 -4.14 -12.47 3.33
C VAL A 191 -3.30 -12.41 2.05
N PRO A 192 -3.29 -13.49 1.25
CA PRO A 192 -2.54 -13.47 -0.01
C PRO A 192 -3.21 -12.53 -1.01
N PHE A 193 -2.52 -12.30 -2.13
CA PHE A 193 -3.12 -11.61 -3.27
C PHE A 193 -4.42 -12.32 -3.66
N MET A 194 -5.50 -11.55 -3.76
CA MET A 194 -6.85 -12.09 -3.88
C MET A 194 -7.60 -11.39 -5.01
N SER A 195 -7.23 -11.73 -6.24
CA SER A 195 -7.91 -11.23 -7.43
C SER A 195 -7.91 -12.29 -8.52
N PRO A 196 -8.96 -12.39 -9.35
CA PRO A 196 -8.95 -13.21 -10.55
C PRO A 196 -8.06 -12.63 -11.65
N ALA A 197 -7.75 -11.33 -11.60
CA ALA A 197 -6.78 -10.68 -12.48
C ALA A 197 -5.35 -10.85 -11.95
N SER A 198 -4.36 -10.47 -12.74
CA SER A 198 -2.95 -10.56 -12.34
C SER A 198 -2.49 -9.44 -11.41
N ALA A 199 -3.28 -8.38 -11.29
CA ALA A 199 -3.01 -7.25 -10.39
C ALA A 199 -4.29 -6.52 -10.00
N TYR A 200 -4.24 -5.78 -8.89
CA TYR A 200 -5.29 -4.82 -8.56
C TYR A 200 -5.14 -3.57 -9.44
N GLN A 201 -6.28 -3.02 -9.84
CA GLN A 201 -6.34 -1.79 -10.63
C GLN A 201 -6.87 -0.66 -9.75
N TRP A 202 -6.02 0.31 -9.41
CA TRP A 202 -6.46 1.47 -8.63
C TRP A 202 -7.23 2.47 -9.49
N PHE A 203 -7.00 2.45 -10.79
CA PHE A 203 -7.67 3.32 -11.76
C PHE A 203 -8.34 2.45 -12.81
N TYR A 204 -9.64 2.51 -12.85
CA TYR A 204 -10.49 1.71 -13.71
C TYR A 204 -11.53 2.59 -14.37
N ASP A 205 -11.53 2.59 -15.71
CA ASP A 205 -12.49 3.34 -16.48
C ASP A 205 -13.70 2.46 -16.79
N GLY A 206 -14.62 2.41 -15.86
CA GLY A 206 -15.81 1.56 -16.00
C GLY A 206 -16.62 1.44 -14.72
N TYR A 207 -17.52 0.49 -14.73
CA TYR A 207 -18.44 0.19 -13.64
C TYR A 207 -18.31 -1.25 -13.19
N PRO A 208 -18.64 -1.59 -11.93
CA PRO A 208 -18.55 -2.95 -11.43
C PRO A 208 -19.62 -3.88 -11.97
N THR A 209 -20.71 -3.36 -12.51
CA THR A 209 -21.85 -4.12 -13.04
C THR A 209 -22.18 -3.72 -14.47
N PHE A 210 -22.80 -4.64 -15.22
CA PHE A 210 -23.30 -4.36 -16.55
C PHE A 210 -24.70 -3.70 -16.46
N GLY A 211 -25.01 -2.91 -17.46
CA GLY A 211 -26.32 -2.24 -17.58
C GLY A 211 -26.19 -0.77 -17.84
N GLN A 212 -27.32 -0.06 -17.76
CA GLN A 212 -27.34 1.39 -17.89
C GLN A 212 -26.97 2.05 -16.57
N HIS A 213 -26.10 3.04 -16.63
CA HIS A 213 -25.69 3.82 -15.47
C HIS A 213 -26.15 5.25 -15.65
N PRO A 214 -26.83 5.85 -14.66
CA PRO A 214 -27.26 7.25 -14.74
C PRO A 214 -26.05 8.19 -14.80
N GLU A 215 -26.06 9.14 -15.72
CA GLU A 215 -24.98 10.12 -15.87
C GLU A 215 -24.81 11.02 -14.64
N THR A 216 -25.87 11.17 -13.85
CA THR A 216 -25.92 12.08 -12.69
C THR A 216 -25.58 11.44 -11.35
N SER A 217 -25.47 10.11 -11.28
CA SER A 217 -25.12 9.42 -10.04
C SER A 217 -23.99 8.41 -10.28
N ASN A 218 -22.77 8.92 -10.38
CA ASN A 218 -21.57 8.13 -10.65
C ASN A 218 -20.95 7.55 -9.37
N THR A 219 -21.75 7.07 -8.43
CA THR A 219 -21.25 6.52 -7.16
C THR A 219 -20.46 5.23 -7.33
N THR A 220 -20.63 4.54 -8.46
CA THR A 220 -19.96 3.26 -8.74
C THR A 220 -18.92 3.36 -9.86
N TYR A 221 -18.79 4.52 -10.51
CA TYR A 221 -17.76 4.69 -11.54
C TYR A 221 -16.36 4.58 -10.94
N GLY A 222 -15.51 3.81 -11.60
CA GLY A 222 -14.13 3.60 -11.18
C GLY A 222 -13.95 2.46 -10.18
N LEU A 223 -15.00 1.78 -9.78
CA LEU A 223 -14.92 0.60 -8.92
C LEU A 223 -14.61 -0.63 -9.76
N CYS A 224 -13.38 -1.13 -9.67
CA CYS A 224 -13.00 -2.35 -10.36
C CYS A 224 -13.51 -3.58 -9.60
N PRO A 225 -14.31 -4.46 -10.23
CA PRO A 225 -14.82 -5.65 -9.55
C PRO A 225 -13.73 -6.64 -9.15
N ASN A 226 -12.58 -6.59 -9.81
CA ASN A 226 -11.44 -7.48 -9.54
C ASN A 226 -10.62 -7.03 -8.32
N ASN A 227 -10.90 -5.89 -7.73
CA ASN A 227 -10.20 -5.40 -6.54
C ASN A 227 -10.84 -5.85 -5.22
N MET A 228 -11.84 -6.68 -5.26
CA MET A 228 -12.51 -7.18 -4.06
C MET A 228 -11.60 -8.17 -3.33
N MET A 229 -11.15 -7.79 -2.14
CA MET A 229 -10.23 -8.57 -1.33
C MET A 229 -10.91 -9.41 -0.25
N GLY A 230 -12.24 -9.35 -0.16
CA GLY A 230 -13.01 -10.03 0.87
C GLY A 230 -13.41 -9.12 2.02
N THR A 231 -13.83 -9.72 3.10
CA THR A 231 -14.39 -9.03 4.25
C THR A 231 -13.84 -9.64 5.53
N PHE A 232 -13.54 -8.80 6.52
CA PHE A 232 -13.30 -9.25 7.88
C PHE A 232 -14.56 -9.05 8.71
N ALA A 233 -14.91 -10.08 9.48
CA ALA A 233 -15.98 -10.02 10.44
C ALA A 233 -15.43 -10.19 11.85
N VAL A 234 -15.93 -9.43 12.79
CA VAL A 234 -15.52 -9.49 14.20
C VAL A 234 -16.75 -9.59 15.08
N ARG A 235 -16.70 -10.44 16.07
CA ARG A 235 -17.73 -10.54 17.10
C ARG A 235 -17.12 -10.80 18.47
N VAL A 236 -17.89 -10.51 19.49
CA VAL A 236 -17.61 -10.98 20.86
C VAL A 236 -18.25 -12.35 21.03
N VAL A 237 -17.45 -13.35 21.36
CA VAL A 237 -17.93 -14.73 21.54
C VAL A 237 -18.49 -14.92 22.95
N SER A 238 -17.96 -14.22 23.94
CA SER A 238 -18.38 -14.33 25.33
C SER A 238 -19.78 -13.79 25.55
N ARG A 239 -20.67 -14.59 26.12
CA ARG A 239 -22.07 -14.21 26.32
C ARG A 239 -22.30 -13.15 27.40
N GLU A 240 -21.33 -12.97 28.30
CA GLU A 240 -21.40 -12.01 29.40
C GLU A 240 -20.95 -10.60 28.99
N ALA A 241 -20.80 -10.35 27.70
CA ALA A 241 -20.31 -9.10 27.16
C ALA A 241 -21.40 -8.03 26.95
N SER A 242 -22.52 -8.11 27.68
CA SER A 242 -23.60 -7.14 27.58
C SER A 242 -23.12 -5.71 27.89
N GLN A 243 -23.58 -4.74 27.13
CA GLN A 243 -23.23 -3.34 27.22
C GLN A 243 -21.74 -3.01 26.93
N LEU A 244 -21.00 -3.98 26.41
CA LEU A 244 -19.62 -3.77 26.02
C LEU A 244 -19.56 -3.07 24.65
N LYS A 245 -19.03 -1.86 24.63
CA LYS A 245 -18.79 -1.11 23.40
C LYS A 245 -17.34 -1.25 22.99
N LEU A 246 -17.11 -1.74 21.81
CA LEU A 246 -15.77 -2.00 21.27
C LEU A 246 -15.53 -1.21 20.00
N GLN A 247 -14.29 -0.82 19.81
CA GLN A 247 -13.81 -0.28 18.54
C GLN A 247 -12.61 -1.08 18.08
N THR A 248 -12.65 -1.58 16.85
CA THR A 248 -11.54 -2.26 16.21
C THR A 248 -10.92 -1.36 15.17
N ARG A 249 -9.63 -1.08 15.31
CA ARG A 249 -8.84 -0.40 14.31
C ARG A 249 -8.08 -1.43 13.49
N VAL A 250 -8.15 -1.29 12.18
CA VAL A 250 -7.53 -2.23 11.25
C VAL A 250 -6.33 -1.54 10.62
N TYR A 251 -5.16 -2.12 10.83
CA TYR A 251 -3.91 -1.67 10.21
C TYR A 251 -3.50 -2.66 9.14
N MET A 252 -3.03 -2.16 8.03
CA MET A 252 -2.62 -2.97 6.90
C MET A 252 -1.18 -2.66 6.52
N LYS A 253 -0.42 -3.71 6.31
CA LYS A 253 0.95 -3.67 5.82
C LYS A 253 1.04 -4.49 4.54
N LEU A 254 1.66 -3.95 3.51
CA LEU A 254 1.81 -4.64 2.24
C LEU A 254 3.12 -5.42 2.21
N LYS A 255 3.07 -6.64 1.71
CA LYS A 255 4.22 -7.53 1.55
C LYS A 255 4.31 -8.04 0.12
N HIS A 256 5.53 -8.34 -0.32
CA HIS A 256 5.79 -8.86 -1.67
C HIS A 256 5.15 -7.99 -2.75
N VAL A 257 5.43 -6.70 -2.68
CA VAL A 257 4.79 -5.70 -3.51
C VAL A 257 5.41 -5.69 -4.90
N ARG A 258 4.54 -5.72 -5.91
CA ARG A 258 4.86 -5.39 -7.29
C ARG A 258 3.94 -4.27 -7.75
N ALA A 259 4.50 -3.33 -8.47
CA ALA A 259 3.74 -2.18 -8.96
C ALA A 259 4.18 -1.84 -10.39
N TRP A 260 3.22 -1.41 -11.18
CA TRP A 260 3.41 -1.09 -12.59
C TRP A 260 2.75 0.23 -12.94
N VAL A 261 3.29 0.87 -13.96
CA VAL A 261 2.77 2.10 -14.54
C VAL A 261 2.70 3.22 -13.50
N PRO A 262 3.85 3.83 -13.17
CA PRO A 262 3.89 4.99 -12.26
C PRO A 262 2.99 6.12 -12.73
N ARG A 263 2.39 6.82 -11.80
CA ARG A 263 1.49 7.95 -12.03
C ARG A 263 1.98 9.19 -11.29
N PRO A 264 1.58 10.38 -11.74
CA PRO A 264 1.85 11.58 -10.98
C PRO A 264 1.31 11.47 -9.56
N ILE A 265 2.10 11.93 -8.59
CA ILE A 265 1.69 11.88 -7.20
C ILE A 265 0.51 12.83 -6.96
N ARG A 266 -0.46 12.38 -6.17
CA ARG A 266 -1.62 13.18 -5.83
C ARG A 266 -1.22 14.45 -5.11
N SER A 267 -1.63 15.59 -5.63
CA SER A 267 -1.35 16.91 -5.06
C SER A 267 -2.56 17.57 -4.40
N GLN A 268 -3.76 17.09 -4.72
CA GLN A 268 -5.00 17.65 -4.22
C GLN A 268 -5.60 16.78 -3.11
N PRO A 269 -6.27 17.36 -2.11
CA PRO A 269 -6.96 16.59 -1.10
C PRO A 269 -8.02 15.67 -1.69
N TYR A 270 -8.21 14.50 -1.06
CA TYR A 270 -9.29 13.59 -1.43
C TYR A 270 -10.62 14.12 -0.94
N LEU A 271 -11.64 14.08 -1.81
CA LEU A 271 -13.00 14.47 -1.45
C LEU A 271 -13.81 13.29 -0.92
N LEU A 272 -13.77 12.17 -1.64
CA LEU A 272 -14.60 11.01 -1.37
C LEU A 272 -13.80 9.73 -1.55
N LYS A 273 -14.22 8.70 -0.81
CA LYS A 273 -13.73 7.35 -0.98
C LYS A 273 -14.05 6.83 -2.40
N ASN A 274 -13.07 6.22 -3.04
CA ASN A 274 -13.16 5.64 -4.39
C ASN A 274 -13.35 6.64 -5.56
N PHE A 275 -13.33 7.94 -5.30
CA PHE A 275 -13.44 8.93 -6.36
C PHE A 275 -12.10 9.64 -6.60
N PRO A 276 -11.64 9.68 -7.86
CA PRO A 276 -10.42 10.40 -8.21
C PRO A 276 -10.58 11.92 -8.24
N ASN A 277 -11.80 12.41 -8.15
CA ASN A 277 -12.12 13.83 -8.30
C ASN A 277 -11.51 14.68 -7.18
N TYR A 278 -11.34 15.94 -7.49
CA TYR A 278 -10.81 16.94 -6.57
C TYR A 278 -11.65 18.23 -6.65
N ASP A 279 -11.53 19.06 -5.63
CA ASP A 279 -12.17 20.37 -5.64
C ASP A 279 -11.34 21.35 -6.49
N SER A 280 -11.83 21.68 -7.67
CA SER A 280 -11.13 22.55 -8.60
C SER A 280 -10.95 23.98 -8.09
N SER A 281 -11.79 24.43 -7.14
CA SER A 281 -11.64 25.75 -6.50
C SER A 281 -10.47 25.84 -5.55
N LYS A 282 -9.90 24.70 -5.12
CA LYS A 282 -8.81 24.61 -4.14
C LYS A 282 -7.51 24.07 -4.75
N ILE A 283 -7.36 24.11 -6.06
CA ILE A 283 -6.11 23.71 -6.70
C ILE A 283 -5.00 24.66 -6.29
N THR A 284 -3.97 24.12 -5.65
CA THR A 284 -2.84 24.90 -5.13
C THR A 284 -1.52 24.57 -5.81
N ASN A 285 -1.44 23.46 -6.54
CA ASN A 285 -0.21 23.00 -7.15
C ASN A 285 -0.20 23.35 -8.65
N SER A 286 0.05 24.62 -8.96
CA SER A 286 0.13 25.12 -10.31
C SER A 286 1.40 25.92 -10.53
N ALA A 287 1.69 26.28 -11.78
CA ALA A 287 2.79 27.18 -12.10
C ALA A 287 2.65 28.57 -11.44
N ARG A 288 1.41 28.98 -11.14
CA ARG A 288 1.14 30.23 -10.41
C ARG A 288 1.63 30.16 -8.97
N ASP A 289 1.53 29.02 -8.32
CA ASP A 289 1.99 28.85 -6.95
C ASP A 289 3.51 28.98 -6.86
N ARG A 290 4.23 28.54 -7.89
CA ARG A 290 5.68 28.79 -7.97
C ARG A 290 5.99 30.26 -8.05
N SER A 291 5.19 31.01 -8.80
CA SER A 291 5.33 32.47 -8.88
C SER A 291 5.05 33.12 -7.52
N SER A 292 4.07 32.64 -6.78
CA SER A 292 3.76 33.12 -5.44
C SER A 292 4.89 32.88 -4.46
N ILE A 293 5.47 31.67 -4.48
CA ILE A 293 6.64 31.33 -3.65
C ILE A 293 7.83 32.24 -3.99
N LYS A 294 8.07 32.48 -5.28
CA LYS A 294 9.13 33.35 -5.74
C LYS A 294 8.95 34.79 -5.25
N GLN A 295 7.72 35.29 -5.25
CA GLN A 295 7.39 36.62 -4.74
C GLN A 295 7.58 36.72 -3.22
N ALA A 296 7.23 35.69 -2.49
CA ALA A 296 7.40 35.66 -1.04
C ALA A 296 8.88 35.72 -0.61
N ASN A 297 9.79 35.28 -1.47
CA ASN A 297 11.23 35.27 -1.23
C ASN A 297 11.94 36.55 -1.69
N MET A 298 11.22 37.45 -2.32
CA MET A 298 11.73 38.76 -2.71
C MET A 298 11.46 39.81 -1.66
#